data_f5b5cc4551b032a1c34608fa2207d469
#
_entry.id   f5b5cc4551b032a1c34608fa2207d469
#
_cell.length_a   1.000
_cell.length_b   1.000
_cell.length_c   1.000
_cell.angle_alpha   90.00
_cell.angle_beta   90.00
_cell.angle_gamma   90.00
#
_symmetry.space_group_name_H-M   'P 1'
#
loop_
_entity.id
_entity.type
_entity.pdbx_description
1 polymer ?
#
loop_
_entity_poly.entity_id
_entity_poly.type
_entity_poly.pdbx_seq_one_letter_code
_entity_poly.pdbx_strand_id
1 'polypeptide(L)'
;MDGVANLASQQAWRVARALSGRILAQSESGGNANSVWSPACVANLLAVAREGSAGATRWELDALLGDGDLLVEPDPFDVERKPAWGYDGYEASSATAAWLSKLATPSDAFLRKCDECGVHVSVDDLGDPRVSREVSAWISEKTRGLLSPAISLSSVALACLVSALYLKDAWADPFEEYLTNRALFHAEDGGVRVAFMHDERCCRVIDGDDCVAFGMPLSSDAEMLFTLPNSGGDHMGEALELFERLSCGEGERELVELGIPRFECETTIPDLGMQLEAAGVYSASAMNLVPMVGVEPTPTQVIHGAKLSIDEKGVEAGAYTIMIACAGCPPENPPEPRKITLNRPFYVAVVSRTGAPLFVGRVTLP
;
A
#
# COMPACT_ATOMS: atom_id res chain seq x y z
N MET A 1 -16.52 13.02 10.90
CA MET A 1 -15.65 11.91 10.47
C MET A 1 -15.00 12.18 9.11
N ASP A 2 -15.68 12.84 8.16
CA ASP A 2 -15.14 13.09 6.81
C ASP A 2 -13.83 13.94 6.75
N GLY A 3 -13.59 14.83 7.71
CA GLY A 3 -12.37 15.66 7.71
C GLY A 3 -11.10 14.92 8.15
N VAL A 4 -11.21 13.92 9.01
CA VAL A 4 -10.08 13.14 9.55
C VAL A 4 -9.63 12.11 8.50
N ALA A 5 -10.57 11.41 7.89
CA ALA A 5 -10.30 10.46 6.80
C ALA A 5 -9.61 11.14 5.59
N ASN A 6 -10.02 12.37 5.26
CA ASN A 6 -9.39 13.15 4.21
C ASN A 6 -7.93 13.53 4.54
N LEU A 7 -7.62 13.85 5.81
CA LEU A 7 -6.26 14.22 6.19
C LEU A 7 -5.29 13.04 6.14
N ALA A 8 -5.69 11.86 6.64
CA ALA A 8 -4.87 10.65 6.56
C ALA A 8 -4.62 10.23 5.10
N SER A 9 -5.64 10.33 4.25
CA SER A 9 -5.49 10.12 2.79
C SER A 9 -4.47 11.08 2.19
N GLN A 10 -4.55 12.37 2.50
CA GLN A 10 -3.61 13.37 2.01
C GLN A 10 -2.17 13.11 2.47
N GLN A 11 -1.98 12.71 3.73
CA GLN A 11 -0.65 12.34 4.26
C GLN A 11 -0.09 11.13 3.52
N ALA A 12 -0.89 10.09 3.31
CA ALA A 12 -0.46 8.90 2.57
C ALA A 12 -0.11 9.22 1.11
N TRP A 13 -0.86 10.10 0.43
CA TRP A 13 -0.51 10.54 -0.93
C TRP A 13 0.77 11.38 -0.98
N ARG A 14 1.02 12.23 0.02
CA ARG A 14 2.30 12.98 0.14
C ARG A 14 3.47 12.00 0.24
N VAL A 15 3.36 11.01 1.12
CA VAL A 15 4.35 9.94 1.30
C VAL A 15 4.51 9.12 0.02
N ALA A 16 3.41 8.78 -0.66
CA ALA A 16 3.45 8.07 -1.94
C ALA A 16 4.26 8.84 -2.99
N ARG A 17 3.99 10.13 -3.18
CA ARG A 17 4.72 10.97 -4.14
C ARG A 17 6.20 11.11 -3.80
N ALA A 18 6.54 11.20 -2.52
CA ALA A 18 7.93 11.37 -2.08
C ALA A 18 8.79 10.12 -2.23
N LEU A 19 8.20 8.91 -2.05
CA LEU A 19 8.95 7.68 -1.87
C LEU A 19 8.79 6.65 -2.98
N SER A 20 7.64 6.60 -3.72
CA SER A 20 7.35 5.50 -4.66
C SER A 20 8.44 5.27 -5.70
N GLY A 21 8.89 6.32 -6.38
CA GLY A 21 9.92 6.17 -7.42
C GLY A 21 11.22 5.56 -6.88
N ARG A 22 11.60 5.87 -5.63
CA ARG A 22 12.83 5.35 -5.01
C ARG A 22 12.69 3.93 -4.52
N ILE A 23 11.54 3.63 -3.88
CA ILE A 23 11.26 2.30 -3.32
C ILE A 23 11.18 1.28 -4.46
N LEU A 24 10.42 1.59 -5.51
CA LEU A 24 10.19 0.66 -6.61
C LEU A 24 11.44 0.48 -7.47
N ALA A 25 12.22 1.53 -7.74
CA ALA A 25 13.50 1.43 -8.46
C ALA A 25 14.56 0.60 -7.70
N GLN A 26 14.59 0.66 -6.35
CA GLN A 26 15.51 -0.15 -5.55
C GLN A 26 15.16 -1.65 -5.61
N SER A 27 13.90 -1.99 -5.65
CA SER A 27 13.44 -3.39 -5.75
C SER A 27 13.89 -4.02 -7.08
N GLU A 28 13.90 -3.26 -8.15
CA GLU A 28 14.41 -3.70 -9.47
C GLU A 28 15.91 -4.05 -9.41
N SER A 29 16.71 -3.23 -8.73
CA SER A 29 18.14 -3.47 -8.55
C SER A 29 18.44 -4.75 -7.75
N GLY A 30 17.50 -5.20 -6.91
CA GLY A 30 17.56 -6.43 -6.14
C GLY A 30 17.15 -7.71 -6.89
N GLY A 31 16.77 -7.60 -8.18
CA GLY A 31 16.37 -8.74 -9.01
C GLY A 31 14.91 -9.16 -8.86
N ASN A 32 14.09 -8.42 -8.14
CA ASN A 32 12.64 -8.62 -8.08
C ASN A 32 11.97 -7.85 -9.23
N ALA A 33 11.34 -8.62 -10.13
CA ALA A 33 10.65 -8.04 -11.28
C ALA A 33 9.41 -7.23 -10.88
N ASN A 34 8.73 -7.62 -9.79
CA ASN A 34 7.53 -6.95 -9.28
C ASN A 34 7.81 -6.36 -7.91
N SER A 35 7.26 -5.19 -7.64
CA SER A 35 7.43 -4.52 -6.36
C SER A 35 6.14 -3.86 -5.90
N VAL A 36 5.92 -3.87 -4.59
CA VAL A 36 4.77 -3.23 -3.93
C VAL A 36 5.18 -2.66 -2.58
N TRP A 37 4.57 -1.59 -2.16
CA TRP A 37 4.72 -1.02 -0.84
C TRP A 37 3.44 -0.34 -0.38
N SER A 38 3.33 -0.01 0.89
CA SER A 38 2.14 0.64 1.48
C SER A 38 2.45 2.07 1.92
N PRO A 39 2.01 3.09 1.15
CA PRO A 39 2.11 4.48 1.58
C PRO A 39 1.37 4.76 2.89
N ALA A 40 0.19 4.18 3.09
CA ALA A 40 -0.59 4.34 4.30
C ALA A 40 0.15 3.81 5.55
N CYS A 41 0.76 2.62 5.46
CA CYS A 41 1.59 2.07 6.55
C CYS A 41 2.76 2.98 6.90
N VAL A 42 3.50 3.43 5.88
CA VAL A 42 4.67 4.29 6.11
C VAL A 42 4.24 5.65 6.65
N ALA A 43 3.13 6.24 6.17
CA ALA A 43 2.59 7.48 6.72
C ALA A 43 2.22 7.34 8.21
N ASN A 44 1.55 6.25 8.59
CA ASN A 44 1.20 5.98 9.99
C ASN A 44 2.45 5.81 10.86
N LEU A 45 3.45 5.09 10.37
CA LEU A 45 4.70 4.90 11.08
C LEU A 45 5.45 6.21 11.27
N LEU A 46 5.53 7.05 10.24
CA LEU A 46 6.15 8.37 10.32
C LEU A 46 5.35 9.33 11.22
N ALA A 47 4.03 9.19 11.29
CA ALA A 47 3.21 9.93 12.23
C ALA A 47 3.54 9.56 13.70
N VAL A 48 3.76 8.28 14.00
CA VAL A 48 4.25 7.85 15.32
C VAL A 48 5.65 8.41 15.62
N ALA A 49 6.57 8.34 14.64
CA ALA A 49 7.89 8.93 14.77
C ALA A 49 7.80 10.45 15.03
N ARG A 50 6.91 11.15 14.35
CA ARG A 50 6.65 12.59 14.51
C ARG A 50 6.23 12.93 15.95
N GLU A 51 5.28 12.17 16.53
CA GLU A 51 4.86 12.39 17.92
C GLU A 51 5.98 12.11 18.93
N GLY A 52 6.86 11.16 18.61
CA GLY A 52 8.05 10.84 19.41
C GLY A 52 9.26 11.73 19.15
N SER A 53 9.17 12.71 18.26
CA SER A 53 10.31 13.52 17.79
C SER A 53 10.34 14.93 18.33
N ALA A 54 11.52 15.57 18.22
CA ALA A 54 11.76 16.96 18.57
C ALA A 54 12.71 17.63 17.55
N GLY A 55 12.84 18.95 17.62
CA GLY A 55 13.82 19.73 16.86
C GLY A 55 13.70 19.56 15.34
N ALA A 56 14.83 19.35 14.65
CA ALA A 56 14.88 19.23 13.19
C ALA A 56 14.07 18.05 12.66
N THR A 57 14.16 16.88 13.29
CA THR A 57 13.40 15.68 12.91
C THR A 57 11.89 15.96 12.89
N ARG A 58 11.37 16.66 13.89
CA ARG A 58 9.94 17.04 13.94
C ARG A 58 9.58 17.90 12.72
N TRP A 59 10.39 18.89 12.39
CA TRP A 59 10.14 19.77 11.25
C TRP A 59 10.19 19.06 9.91
N GLU A 60 11.15 18.14 9.75
CA GLU A 60 11.28 17.32 8.53
C GLU A 60 10.07 16.41 8.34
N LEU A 61 9.61 15.79 9.42
CA LEU A 61 8.42 14.94 9.39
C LEU A 61 7.13 15.76 9.16
N ASP A 62 7.00 16.94 9.77
CA ASP A 62 5.87 17.86 9.50
C ASP A 62 5.89 18.33 8.03
N ALA A 63 7.07 18.60 7.45
CA ALA A 63 7.18 18.99 6.05
C ALA A 63 6.73 17.85 5.10
N LEU A 64 7.08 16.60 5.40
CA LEU A 64 6.70 15.44 4.59
C LEU A 64 5.22 15.10 4.74
N LEU A 65 4.73 14.99 5.98
CA LEU A 65 3.36 14.58 6.27
C LEU A 65 2.33 15.72 6.12
N GLY A 66 2.76 16.97 6.31
CA GLY A 66 1.89 18.13 6.45
C GLY A 66 1.34 18.30 7.87
N ASP A 67 0.61 19.40 8.07
CA ASP A 67 -0.01 19.72 9.36
C ASP A 67 -1.05 18.66 9.75
N GLY A 68 -1.11 18.33 11.03
CA GLY A 68 -2.11 17.42 11.59
C GLY A 68 -1.60 16.67 12.81
N ASP A 69 -2.53 16.27 13.66
CA ASP A 69 -2.26 15.37 14.79
C ASP A 69 -1.94 13.96 14.31
N LEU A 70 -1.44 13.12 15.21
CA LEU A 70 -1.32 11.69 14.98
C LEU A 70 -2.71 11.12 14.66
N LEU A 71 -2.92 10.85 13.40
CA LEU A 71 -4.04 10.07 12.93
C LEU A 71 -3.52 8.68 12.66
N VAL A 72 -3.45 7.86 13.69
CA VAL A 72 -3.61 6.44 13.45
C VAL A 72 -5.05 6.33 13.00
N GLU A 73 -5.25 6.13 11.72
CA GLU A 73 -6.59 5.95 11.19
C GLU A 73 -7.20 4.76 11.95
N PRO A 74 -8.31 4.95 12.68
CA PRO A 74 -9.02 3.83 13.24
C PRO A 74 -9.48 3.03 12.04
N ASP A 75 -8.86 1.90 11.79
CA ASP A 75 -9.08 0.99 10.70
C ASP A 75 -9.47 1.72 9.38
N PRO A 76 -8.56 1.90 8.39
CA PRO A 76 -8.90 2.54 7.11
C PRO A 76 -10.07 1.84 6.42
N PHE A 77 -10.53 0.75 6.98
CA PHE A 77 -11.53 -0.14 6.45
C PHE A 77 -12.89 -0.06 7.16
N ASP A 78 -13.02 0.64 8.31
CA ASP A 78 -14.26 0.78 9.12
C ASP A 78 -15.17 -0.48 9.03
N VAL A 79 -14.75 -1.55 9.69
CA VAL A 79 -15.27 -2.92 9.54
C VAL A 79 -16.71 -3.11 10.08
N GLU A 80 -17.37 -2.08 10.59
CA GLU A 80 -18.78 -2.18 11.03
C GLU A 80 -19.76 -2.39 9.86
N ARG A 81 -19.36 -2.13 8.64
CA ARG A 81 -20.17 -2.44 7.47
C ARG A 81 -19.93 -3.88 7.04
N LYS A 82 -20.79 -4.78 7.49
CA LYS A 82 -20.92 -6.08 6.81
C LYS A 82 -21.19 -5.83 5.34
N PRO A 83 -20.41 -6.47 4.42
CA PRO A 83 -20.67 -6.35 2.99
C PRO A 83 -22.15 -6.59 2.72
N ALA A 84 -22.74 -5.80 1.84
CA ALA A 84 -24.08 -6.08 1.36
C ALA A 84 -24.08 -7.52 0.83
N TRP A 85 -25.03 -8.37 1.31
CA TRP A 85 -25.22 -9.76 0.85
C TRP A 85 -24.31 -10.85 1.44
N GLY A 86 -23.82 -10.72 2.68
CA GLY A 86 -23.25 -11.86 3.41
C GLY A 86 -21.93 -12.40 2.84
N TYR A 87 -21.14 -11.53 2.22
CA TYR A 87 -19.79 -11.87 1.77
C TYR A 87 -18.84 -11.94 2.98
N ASP A 88 -18.38 -13.16 3.32
CA ASP A 88 -17.46 -13.41 4.43
C ASP A 88 -15.98 -13.28 4.01
N GLY A 89 -15.68 -12.72 2.82
CA GLY A 89 -14.36 -12.73 2.22
C GLY A 89 -13.52 -11.48 2.44
N TYR A 90 -14.08 -10.42 3.03
CA TYR A 90 -13.33 -9.22 3.36
C TYR A 90 -12.64 -9.35 4.72
N GLU A 91 -11.33 -9.19 4.71
CA GLU A 91 -10.52 -9.09 5.92
C GLU A 91 -9.48 -7.97 5.75
N ALA A 92 -9.36 -7.10 6.73
CA ALA A 92 -8.32 -6.10 6.75
C ALA A 92 -7.75 -5.95 8.15
N SER A 93 -6.48 -5.61 8.24
CA SER A 93 -5.81 -5.32 9.49
C SER A 93 -4.70 -4.30 9.23
N SER A 94 -4.73 -3.19 9.94
CA SER A 94 -3.64 -2.22 9.99
C SER A 94 -3.13 -2.14 11.42
N ALA A 95 -1.82 -2.22 11.60
CA ALA A 95 -1.21 -2.14 12.92
C ALA A 95 0.14 -1.46 12.87
N THR A 96 0.43 -0.63 13.87
CA THR A 96 1.71 0.06 14.03
C THR A 96 2.28 -0.24 15.42
N ALA A 97 3.59 -0.44 15.49
CA ALA A 97 4.28 -0.74 16.73
C ALA A 97 5.65 -0.04 16.82
N ALA A 98 6.09 0.20 18.06
CA ALA A 98 7.39 0.70 18.39
C ALA A 98 8.08 -0.27 19.39
N TRP A 99 9.19 -0.86 18.99
CA TRP A 99 10.09 -1.57 19.91
C TRP A 99 11.21 -0.62 20.31
N LEU A 100 11.28 -0.33 21.60
CA LEU A 100 12.26 0.58 22.17
C LEU A 100 13.31 -0.21 22.93
N SER A 101 14.56 0.26 22.88
CA SER A 101 15.64 -0.32 23.66
C SER A 101 15.32 -0.23 25.16
N LYS A 102 15.76 -1.22 25.94
CA LYS A 102 15.71 -1.19 27.41
C LYS A 102 16.41 0.02 28.04
N LEU A 103 17.21 0.76 27.27
CA LEU A 103 17.84 2.01 27.66
C LEU A 103 16.95 3.23 27.42
N ALA A 104 15.83 3.05 26.73
CA ALA A 104 14.91 4.14 26.45
C ALA A 104 14.11 4.55 27.70
N THR A 105 13.84 5.83 27.77
CA THR A 105 12.99 6.45 28.81
C THR A 105 11.86 7.24 28.16
N PRO A 106 10.85 6.56 27.58
CA PRO A 106 9.77 7.23 26.87
C PRO A 106 8.97 8.14 27.83
N SER A 107 8.55 9.30 27.32
CA SER A 107 7.74 10.23 28.08
C SER A 107 6.31 9.69 28.27
N ASP A 108 5.69 10.02 29.41
CA ASP A 108 4.29 9.65 29.67
C ASP A 108 3.33 10.22 28.62
N ALA A 109 3.67 11.38 28.04
CA ALA A 109 2.85 12.01 26.99
C ALA A 109 2.88 11.17 25.71
N PHE A 110 4.06 10.69 25.29
CA PHE A 110 4.21 9.81 24.14
C PHE A 110 3.48 8.49 24.36
N LEU A 111 3.67 7.84 25.53
CA LEU A 111 3.02 6.56 25.83
C LEU A 111 1.48 6.68 25.83
N ARG A 112 0.93 7.73 26.45
CA ARG A 112 -0.52 7.97 26.41
C ARG A 112 -1.03 8.16 24.99
N LYS A 113 -0.30 8.92 24.15
CA LYS A 113 -0.71 9.13 22.76
C LYS A 113 -0.67 7.84 21.95
N CYS A 114 0.33 6.97 22.16
CA CYS A 114 0.39 5.64 21.55
C CYS A 114 -0.80 4.78 21.97
N ASP A 115 -1.14 4.76 23.26
CA ASP A 115 -2.28 3.99 23.79
C ASP A 115 -3.63 4.47 23.20
N GLU A 116 -3.85 5.80 23.17
CA GLU A 116 -5.03 6.42 22.55
C GLU A 116 -5.20 6.04 21.07
N CYS A 117 -4.10 5.84 20.36
CA CYS A 117 -4.06 5.53 18.92
C CYS A 117 -3.88 4.04 18.62
N GLY A 118 -3.88 3.16 19.63
CA GLY A 118 -3.72 1.72 19.46
C GLY A 118 -2.33 1.29 18.98
N VAL A 119 -1.31 2.14 19.15
CA VAL A 119 0.08 1.81 18.79
C VAL A 119 0.68 0.90 19.86
N HIS A 120 1.13 -0.28 19.45
CA HIS A 120 1.83 -1.18 20.37
C HIS A 120 3.23 -0.64 20.70
N VAL A 121 3.55 -0.48 22.00
CA VAL A 121 4.89 -0.10 22.46
C VAL A 121 5.48 -1.19 23.32
N SER A 122 6.67 -1.68 22.97
CA SER A 122 7.42 -2.66 23.75
C SER A 122 8.82 -2.11 24.08
N VAL A 123 9.32 -2.40 25.28
CA VAL A 123 10.66 -2.00 25.71
C VAL A 123 11.46 -3.27 26.04
N ASP A 124 12.55 -3.51 25.30
CA ASP A 124 13.34 -4.73 25.44
C ASP A 124 14.80 -4.54 24.97
N ASP A 125 15.60 -5.58 25.01
CA ASP A 125 16.96 -5.60 24.46
C ASP A 125 16.91 -5.84 22.94
N LEU A 126 16.93 -4.77 22.13
CA LEU A 126 16.88 -4.88 20.68
C LEU A 126 18.06 -5.68 20.08
N GLY A 127 19.15 -5.84 20.81
CA GLY A 127 20.29 -6.69 20.43
C GLY A 127 20.04 -8.20 20.66
N ASP A 128 19.00 -8.58 21.41
CA ASP A 128 18.66 -9.97 21.61
C ASP A 128 17.97 -10.56 20.37
N PRO A 129 18.48 -11.66 19.76
CA PRO A 129 17.84 -12.33 18.64
C PRO A 129 16.39 -12.80 18.90
N ARG A 130 16.00 -12.95 20.17
CA ARG A 130 14.61 -13.23 20.57
C ARG A 130 13.68 -12.10 20.12
N VAL A 131 14.09 -10.84 20.35
CA VAL A 131 13.27 -9.67 19.99
C VAL A 131 13.10 -9.58 18.47
N SER A 132 14.14 -9.85 17.69
CA SER A 132 14.02 -9.94 16.23
C SER A 132 12.97 -10.98 15.78
N ARG A 133 12.91 -12.14 16.45
CA ARG A 133 11.89 -13.16 16.18
C ARG A 133 10.49 -12.71 16.61
N GLU A 134 10.38 -11.99 17.72
CA GLU A 134 9.10 -11.43 18.19
C GLU A 134 8.53 -10.39 17.21
N VAL A 135 9.38 -9.49 16.67
CA VAL A 135 8.99 -8.55 15.63
C VAL A 135 8.51 -9.30 14.36
N SER A 136 9.26 -10.33 13.93
CA SER A 136 8.86 -11.16 12.78
C SER A 136 7.53 -11.87 13.01
N ALA A 137 7.34 -12.43 14.22
CA ALA A 137 6.10 -13.10 14.60
C ALA A 137 4.91 -12.13 14.67
N TRP A 138 5.13 -10.90 15.18
CA TRP A 138 4.12 -9.87 15.22
C TRP A 138 3.67 -9.46 13.81
N ILE A 139 4.62 -9.24 12.87
CA ILE A 139 4.29 -8.94 11.47
C ILE A 139 3.48 -10.10 10.88
N SER A 140 3.90 -11.34 11.08
CA SER A 140 3.19 -12.52 10.59
C SER A 140 1.77 -12.61 11.15
N GLU A 141 1.59 -12.36 12.45
CA GLU A 141 0.26 -12.34 13.09
C GLU A 141 -0.63 -11.26 12.48
N LYS A 142 -0.12 -10.02 12.38
CA LYS A 142 -0.90 -8.87 11.85
C LYS A 142 -1.23 -9.00 10.37
N THR A 143 -0.41 -9.74 9.62
CA THR A 143 -0.65 -10.01 8.19
C THR A 143 -1.24 -11.41 7.93
N ARG A 144 -1.81 -12.07 8.94
CA ARG A 144 -2.42 -13.41 8.82
C ARG A 144 -1.49 -14.45 8.19
N GLY A 145 -0.18 -14.32 8.40
CA GLY A 145 0.82 -15.21 7.79
C GLY A 145 1.22 -14.86 6.36
N LEU A 146 0.63 -13.82 5.75
CA LEU A 146 0.95 -13.38 4.40
C LEU A 146 2.41 -12.93 4.29
N LEU A 147 2.92 -12.24 5.31
CA LEU A 147 4.32 -11.86 5.45
C LEU A 147 4.95 -12.60 6.63
N SER A 148 6.13 -13.15 6.39
CA SER A 148 6.96 -13.78 7.43
C SER A 148 8.43 -13.38 7.24
N PRO A 149 8.76 -12.08 7.37
CA PRO A 149 10.09 -11.57 7.06
C PRO A 149 11.11 -12.06 8.10
N ALA A 150 12.31 -12.37 7.60
CA ALA A 150 13.46 -12.62 8.48
C ALA A 150 14.05 -11.27 8.95
N ILE A 151 13.52 -10.74 10.05
CA ILE A 151 13.98 -9.48 10.63
C ILE A 151 15.29 -9.68 11.39
N SER A 152 16.22 -8.73 11.22
CA SER A 152 17.42 -8.59 12.03
C SER A 152 17.49 -7.16 12.56
N LEU A 153 17.32 -7.00 13.87
CA LEU A 153 17.44 -5.71 14.53
C LEU A 153 18.90 -5.35 14.74
N SER A 154 19.21 -4.08 14.55
CA SER A 154 20.54 -3.55 14.85
C SER A 154 20.75 -3.49 16.37
N SER A 155 21.84 -4.03 16.87
CA SER A 155 22.17 -4.00 18.30
C SER A 155 22.48 -2.59 18.83
N VAL A 156 22.66 -1.62 17.93
CA VAL A 156 22.87 -0.20 18.30
C VAL A 156 21.60 0.63 18.15
N ALA A 157 20.53 0.07 17.60
CA ALA A 157 19.25 0.76 17.48
C ALA A 157 18.65 1.00 18.88
N LEU A 158 18.08 2.18 19.09
CA LEU A 158 17.32 2.55 20.28
C LEU A 158 15.83 2.50 20.04
N ALA A 159 15.40 2.56 18.79
CA ALA A 159 14.02 2.36 18.38
C ALA A 159 13.95 1.56 17.08
N CYS A 160 12.96 0.68 17.00
CA CYS A 160 12.53 0.01 15.78
C CYS A 160 11.04 0.27 15.60
N LEU A 161 10.70 0.92 14.50
CA LEU A 161 9.32 1.24 14.15
C LEU A 161 8.85 0.29 13.06
N VAL A 162 7.68 -0.28 13.24
CA VAL A 162 7.11 -1.29 12.36
C VAL A 162 5.65 -0.97 12.09
N SER A 163 5.24 -1.09 10.84
CA SER A 163 3.83 -1.03 10.45
C SER A 163 3.51 -2.21 9.54
N ALA A 164 2.35 -2.80 9.72
CA ALA A 164 1.87 -3.92 8.93
C ALA A 164 0.44 -3.64 8.44
N LEU A 165 0.18 -3.96 7.18
CA LEU A 165 -1.14 -3.87 6.56
C LEU A 165 -1.46 -5.21 5.90
N TYR A 166 -2.62 -5.72 6.19
CA TYR A 166 -3.22 -6.88 5.56
C TYR A 166 -4.54 -6.46 4.92
N LEU A 167 -4.75 -6.86 3.68
CA LEU A 167 -6.01 -6.70 2.98
C LEU A 167 -6.30 -7.97 2.19
N LYS A 168 -7.49 -8.51 2.40
CA LYS A 168 -8.12 -9.51 1.57
C LYS A 168 -9.49 -9.00 1.18
N ASP A 169 -9.72 -8.87 -0.12
CA ASP A 169 -10.97 -8.34 -0.64
C ASP A 169 -11.30 -8.98 -2.00
N ALA A 170 -12.56 -9.09 -2.33
CA ALA A 170 -12.97 -9.60 -3.63
C ALA A 170 -13.19 -8.45 -4.62
N TRP A 171 -13.15 -8.78 -5.91
CA TRP A 171 -13.75 -7.91 -6.91
C TRP A 171 -15.24 -7.73 -6.58
N ALA A 172 -15.75 -6.51 -6.71
CA ALA A 172 -17.21 -6.28 -6.61
C ALA A 172 -18.00 -7.11 -7.65
N ASP A 173 -17.33 -7.43 -8.75
CA ASP A 173 -17.78 -8.35 -9.80
C ASP A 173 -16.58 -9.23 -10.20
N PRO A 174 -16.49 -10.50 -9.75
CA PRO A 174 -15.38 -11.40 -10.03
C PRO A 174 -15.23 -11.74 -11.51
N PHE A 175 -14.00 -12.07 -11.93
CA PHE A 175 -13.76 -12.59 -13.27
C PHE A 175 -14.18 -14.06 -13.38
N GLU A 176 -14.69 -14.44 -14.54
CA GLU A 176 -15.05 -15.83 -14.84
C GLU A 176 -13.78 -16.63 -15.22
N GLU A 177 -13.46 -17.67 -14.46
CA GLU A 177 -12.25 -18.49 -14.66
C GLU A 177 -12.14 -19.07 -16.09
N TYR A 178 -13.28 -19.39 -16.75
CA TYR A 178 -13.30 -19.95 -18.10
C TYR A 178 -12.92 -18.92 -19.20
N LEU A 179 -12.95 -17.62 -18.89
CA LEU A 179 -12.49 -16.54 -19.78
C LEU A 179 -10.98 -16.27 -19.63
N THR A 180 -10.33 -16.82 -18.58
CA THR A 180 -8.89 -16.70 -18.39
C THR A 180 -8.14 -17.54 -19.42
N ASN A 181 -7.22 -16.90 -20.13
CA ASN A 181 -6.39 -17.59 -21.10
C ASN A 181 -4.92 -17.18 -21.02
N ARG A 182 -4.01 -17.96 -21.62
CA ARG A 182 -2.58 -17.65 -21.66
C ARG A 182 -2.25 -16.82 -22.88
N ALA A 183 -1.81 -15.57 -22.65
CA ALA A 183 -1.39 -14.65 -23.68
C ALA A 183 0.04 -14.15 -23.43
N LEU A 184 0.59 -13.40 -24.39
CA LEU A 184 1.94 -12.86 -24.32
C LEU A 184 1.95 -11.58 -23.50
N PHE A 185 2.82 -11.53 -22.49
CA PHE A 185 3.21 -10.33 -21.78
C PHE A 185 4.58 -9.88 -22.27
N HIS A 186 4.75 -8.62 -22.61
CA HIS A 186 5.97 -8.02 -23.14
C HIS A 186 6.80 -7.44 -22.00
N ALA A 187 7.56 -8.28 -21.30
CA ALA A 187 8.52 -7.84 -20.31
C ALA A 187 9.75 -7.21 -20.97
N GLU A 188 10.54 -6.45 -20.20
CA GLU A 188 11.74 -5.77 -20.73
C GLU A 188 12.76 -6.71 -21.34
N ASP A 189 12.93 -7.91 -20.77
CA ASP A 189 13.86 -8.96 -21.23
C ASP A 189 13.25 -9.92 -22.26
N GLY A 190 12.04 -9.68 -22.75
CA GLY A 190 11.37 -10.51 -23.74
C GLY A 190 9.93 -10.88 -23.38
N GLY A 191 9.29 -11.64 -24.25
CA GLY A 191 7.90 -12.05 -24.08
C GLY A 191 7.74 -13.31 -23.23
N VAL A 192 6.84 -13.27 -22.24
CA VAL A 192 6.47 -14.41 -21.39
C VAL A 192 4.98 -14.71 -21.52
N ARG A 193 4.57 -15.98 -21.56
CA ARG A 193 3.17 -16.36 -21.56
C ARG A 193 2.64 -16.49 -20.13
N VAL A 194 1.70 -15.61 -19.76
CA VAL A 194 1.04 -15.59 -18.47
C VAL A 194 -0.47 -15.72 -18.59
N ALA A 195 -1.16 -15.99 -17.48
CA ALA A 195 -2.62 -16.08 -17.45
C ALA A 195 -3.22 -14.68 -17.39
N PHE A 196 -4.07 -14.35 -18.36
CA PHE A 196 -4.86 -13.11 -18.40
C PHE A 196 -6.31 -13.39 -18.11
N MET A 197 -6.85 -12.70 -17.15
CA MET A 197 -8.29 -12.60 -16.86
C MET A 197 -8.91 -11.63 -17.85
N HIS A 198 -10.03 -12.00 -18.46
CA HIS A 198 -10.73 -11.18 -19.45
C HIS A 198 -12.17 -10.94 -19.04
N ASP A 199 -12.64 -9.72 -19.31
CA ASP A 199 -14.04 -9.35 -19.13
C ASP A 199 -14.36 -8.03 -19.85
N GLU A 200 -15.66 -7.75 -20.06
CA GLU A 200 -16.16 -6.44 -20.50
C GLU A 200 -16.82 -5.73 -19.32
N ARG A 201 -16.32 -4.56 -18.96
CA ARG A 201 -16.80 -3.80 -17.78
C ARG A 201 -16.93 -2.32 -18.05
N CYS A 202 -17.87 -1.71 -17.34
CA CYS A 202 -17.97 -0.24 -17.29
C CYS A 202 -17.03 0.28 -16.22
N CYS A 203 -15.85 0.76 -16.62
CA CYS A 203 -14.82 1.32 -15.75
C CYS A 203 -14.77 2.85 -15.84
N ARG A 204 -14.26 3.51 -14.79
CA ARG A 204 -13.78 4.88 -14.88
C ARG A 204 -12.41 4.87 -15.53
N VAL A 205 -12.21 5.67 -16.56
CA VAL A 205 -10.97 5.75 -17.33
C VAL A 205 -10.48 7.19 -17.35
N ILE A 206 -9.19 7.40 -17.26
CA ILE A 206 -8.51 8.68 -17.46
C ILE A 206 -7.37 8.47 -18.46
N ASP A 207 -7.36 9.25 -19.53
CA ASP A 207 -6.20 9.38 -20.40
C ASP A 207 -5.27 10.45 -19.82
N GLY A 208 -4.02 10.07 -19.55
CA GLY A 208 -2.92 10.96 -19.23
C GLY A 208 -2.13 11.35 -20.47
N ASP A 209 -0.94 11.94 -20.27
CA ASP A 209 -0.06 12.35 -21.36
C ASP A 209 0.56 11.12 -22.06
N ASP A 210 1.13 10.19 -21.27
CA ASP A 210 1.78 8.97 -21.76
C ASP A 210 1.19 7.69 -21.17
N CYS A 211 0.13 7.77 -20.36
CA CYS A 211 -0.49 6.63 -19.67
C CYS A 211 -2.01 6.61 -19.87
N VAL A 212 -2.60 5.43 -19.75
CA VAL A 212 -4.04 5.27 -19.50
C VAL A 212 -4.24 4.65 -18.13
N ALA A 213 -5.16 5.20 -17.33
CA ALA A 213 -5.50 4.66 -16.02
C ALA A 213 -6.99 4.30 -15.94
N PHE A 214 -7.28 3.25 -15.18
CA PHE A 214 -8.67 2.84 -14.90
C PHE A 214 -8.79 2.23 -13.49
N GLY A 215 -10.02 2.24 -12.98
CA GLY A 215 -10.34 1.72 -11.64
C GLY A 215 -11.35 0.57 -11.69
N MET A 216 -11.15 -0.40 -10.80
CA MET A 216 -12.03 -1.54 -10.58
C MET A 216 -12.47 -1.62 -9.12
N PRO A 217 -13.77 -1.61 -8.83
CA PRO A 217 -14.27 -1.63 -7.46
C PRO A 217 -14.04 -3.00 -6.81
N LEU A 218 -13.73 -2.96 -5.51
CA LEU A 218 -13.69 -4.10 -4.61
C LEU A 218 -14.97 -4.16 -3.74
N SER A 219 -15.22 -5.28 -3.10
CA SER A 219 -16.43 -5.51 -2.31
C SER A 219 -16.54 -4.63 -1.06
N SER A 220 -15.42 -4.14 -0.54
CA SER A 220 -15.35 -3.26 0.63
C SER A 220 -15.59 -1.78 0.33
N ASP A 221 -15.94 -1.41 -0.91
CA ASP A 221 -15.90 -0.05 -1.44
C ASP A 221 -14.47 0.53 -1.61
N ALA A 222 -13.42 -0.28 -1.42
CA ALA A 222 -12.07 0.04 -1.90
C ALA A 222 -12.01 -0.11 -3.43
N GLU A 223 -10.95 0.40 -4.04
CA GLU A 223 -10.79 0.33 -5.50
C GLU A 223 -9.37 -0.09 -5.86
N MET A 224 -9.26 -1.04 -6.79
CA MET A 224 -8.00 -1.40 -7.43
C MET A 224 -7.82 -0.53 -8.67
N LEU A 225 -6.72 0.22 -8.72
CA LEU A 225 -6.39 1.14 -9.81
C LEU A 225 -5.22 0.57 -10.62
N PHE A 226 -5.29 0.75 -11.92
CA PHE A 226 -4.26 0.34 -12.86
C PHE A 226 -3.84 1.52 -13.74
N THR A 227 -2.55 1.62 -14.02
CA THR A 227 -2.02 2.58 -15.00
C THR A 227 -1.11 1.84 -15.96
N LEU A 228 -1.43 1.92 -17.25
CA LEU A 228 -0.68 1.32 -18.34
C LEU A 228 0.05 2.40 -19.13
N PRO A 229 1.40 2.45 -19.10
CA PRO A 229 2.17 3.36 -19.94
C PRO A 229 2.01 3.05 -21.43
N ASN A 230 1.95 4.08 -22.27
CA ASN A 230 1.91 3.94 -23.73
C ASN A 230 3.30 3.70 -24.34
N SER A 231 4.35 4.13 -23.63
CA SER A 231 5.75 4.00 -24.02
C SER A 231 6.58 3.34 -22.90
N GLY A 232 7.81 2.92 -23.22
CA GLY A 232 8.77 2.48 -22.21
C GLY A 232 9.33 3.65 -21.40
N GLY A 233 9.80 3.37 -20.18
CA GLY A 233 10.39 4.36 -19.28
C GLY A 233 9.76 4.34 -17.88
N ASP A 234 10.19 5.29 -17.06
CA ASP A 234 9.59 5.49 -15.73
C ASP A 234 8.45 6.51 -15.80
N HIS A 235 7.24 6.01 -15.56
CA HIS A 235 6.00 6.80 -15.54
C HIS A 235 5.38 6.86 -14.15
N MET A 236 6.14 6.57 -13.08
CA MET A 236 5.61 6.53 -11.72
C MET A 236 4.96 7.84 -11.29
N GLY A 237 5.57 8.99 -11.67
CA GLY A 237 5.00 10.30 -11.34
C GLY A 237 3.60 10.51 -11.92
N GLU A 238 3.43 10.22 -13.19
CA GLU A 238 2.13 10.30 -13.88
C GLU A 238 1.15 9.25 -13.34
N ALA A 239 1.61 8.03 -13.08
CA ALA A 239 0.77 6.98 -12.51
C ALA A 239 0.18 7.39 -11.15
N LEU A 240 0.97 8.00 -10.27
CA LEU A 240 0.50 8.49 -8.97
C LEU A 240 -0.52 9.62 -9.11
N GLU A 241 -0.30 10.55 -10.05
CA GLU A 241 -1.26 11.62 -10.33
C GLU A 241 -2.60 11.05 -10.81
N LEU A 242 -2.57 10.11 -11.76
CA LEU A 242 -3.77 9.48 -12.29
C LEU A 242 -4.50 8.65 -11.23
N PHE A 243 -3.77 7.95 -10.36
CA PHE A 243 -4.37 7.22 -9.23
C PHE A 243 -5.06 8.17 -8.24
N GLU A 244 -4.43 9.29 -7.90
CA GLU A 244 -5.03 10.28 -7.00
C GLU A 244 -6.31 10.88 -7.61
N ARG A 245 -6.31 11.21 -8.89
CA ARG A 245 -7.48 11.72 -9.62
C ARG A 245 -8.62 10.69 -9.66
N LEU A 246 -8.33 9.42 -9.98
CA LEU A 246 -9.31 8.34 -9.91
C LEU A 246 -9.88 8.18 -8.50
N SER A 247 -9.03 8.23 -7.46
CA SER A 247 -9.45 8.12 -6.06
C SER A 247 -10.37 9.27 -5.62
N CYS A 248 -10.25 10.44 -6.26
CA CYS A 248 -11.16 11.58 -6.09
C CYS A 248 -12.45 11.47 -6.90
N GLY A 249 -12.65 10.38 -7.64
CA GLY A 249 -13.85 10.15 -8.44
C GLY A 249 -13.81 10.75 -9.84
N GLU A 250 -12.65 11.24 -10.29
CA GLU A 250 -12.47 11.71 -11.67
C GLU A 250 -12.47 10.54 -12.68
N GLY A 251 -12.60 10.86 -13.95
CA GLY A 251 -12.60 9.92 -15.07
C GLY A 251 -13.98 9.72 -15.69
N GLU A 252 -13.97 9.37 -16.97
CA GLU A 252 -15.18 9.07 -17.72
C GLU A 252 -15.54 7.58 -17.60
N ARG A 253 -16.83 7.26 -17.55
CA ARG A 253 -17.29 5.87 -17.54
C ARG A 253 -17.37 5.35 -18.96
N GLU A 254 -16.55 4.36 -19.25
CA GLU A 254 -16.46 3.73 -20.56
C GLU A 254 -16.70 2.22 -20.44
N LEU A 255 -17.26 1.61 -21.50
CA LEU A 255 -17.27 0.17 -21.66
C LEU A 255 -15.90 -0.27 -22.14
N VAL A 256 -15.23 -1.12 -21.35
CA VAL A 256 -13.85 -1.56 -21.59
C VAL A 256 -13.79 -3.08 -21.68
N GLU A 257 -13.19 -3.59 -22.78
CA GLU A 257 -12.75 -4.98 -22.89
C GLU A 257 -11.38 -5.07 -22.19
N LEU A 258 -11.35 -5.71 -21.01
CA LEU A 258 -10.19 -5.82 -20.14
C LEU A 258 -9.40 -7.10 -20.40
N GLY A 259 -8.06 -6.99 -20.30
CA GLY A 259 -7.15 -8.11 -20.16
C GLY A 259 -6.14 -7.82 -19.05
N ILE A 260 -6.32 -8.44 -17.89
CA ILE A 260 -5.49 -8.21 -16.69
C ILE A 260 -4.77 -9.51 -16.35
N PRO A 261 -3.41 -9.53 -16.28
CA PRO A 261 -2.69 -10.73 -15.88
C PRO A 261 -2.89 -11.00 -14.38
N ARG A 262 -2.92 -12.28 -13.97
CA ARG A 262 -2.69 -12.64 -12.57
C ARG A 262 -1.27 -12.24 -12.20
N PHE A 263 -1.07 -11.66 -11.03
CA PHE A 263 0.27 -11.34 -10.55
C PHE A 263 0.39 -11.43 -9.04
N GLU A 264 1.63 -11.53 -8.58
CA GLU A 264 2.03 -11.41 -7.19
C GLU A 264 3.22 -10.46 -7.09
N CYS A 265 3.15 -9.55 -6.13
CA CYS A 265 4.23 -8.64 -5.76
C CYS A 265 4.54 -8.82 -4.29
N GLU A 266 5.82 -8.94 -3.94
CA GLU A 266 6.27 -8.96 -2.55
C GLU A 266 7.54 -8.13 -2.42
N THR A 267 7.58 -7.23 -1.43
CA THR A 267 8.73 -6.39 -1.16
C THR A 267 8.98 -6.35 0.34
N THR A 268 10.23 -6.52 0.75
CA THR A 268 10.68 -6.28 2.13
C THR A 268 11.86 -5.32 2.09
N ILE A 269 11.72 -4.21 2.80
CA ILE A 269 12.75 -3.18 2.96
C ILE A 269 13.21 -3.24 4.42
N PRO A 270 14.45 -3.70 4.66
CA PRO A 270 14.96 -3.87 6.03
C PRO A 270 15.24 -2.54 6.73
N ASP A 271 15.41 -1.47 5.96
CA ASP A 271 15.53 -0.10 6.47
C ASP A 271 15.18 0.93 5.39
N LEU A 272 14.23 1.81 5.68
CA LEU A 272 13.80 2.92 4.82
C LEU A 272 14.66 4.20 4.99
N GLY A 273 15.68 4.19 5.83
CA GLY A 273 16.45 5.38 6.18
C GLY A 273 16.93 6.17 4.97
N MET A 274 17.57 5.53 3.99
CA MET A 274 18.07 6.19 2.77
C MET A 274 16.96 6.81 1.90
N GLN A 275 15.81 6.15 1.79
CA GLN A 275 14.66 6.65 1.03
C GLN A 275 14.04 7.88 1.71
N LEU A 276 13.98 7.86 3.04
CA LEU A 276 13.49 8.97 3.85
C LEU A 276 14.43 10.17 3.78
N GLU A 277 15.76 9.97 3.88
CA GLU A 277 16.75 11.02 3.69
C GLU A 277 16.61 11.69 2.31
N ALA A 278 16.47 10.89 1.27
CA ALA A 278 16.26 11.38 -0.09
C ALA A 278 14.90 12.07 -0.29
N ALA A 279 13.92 11.82 0.58
CA ALA A 279 12.61 12.48 0.60
C ALA A 279 12.58 13.74 1.49
N GLY A 280 13.71 14.14 2.07
CA GLY A 280 13.84 15.35 2.88
C GLY A 280 13.82 15.13 4.39
N VAL A 281 13.76 13.86 4.85
CA VAL A 281 13.95 13.52 6.28
C VAL A 281 15.44 13.25 6.52
N TYR A 282 16.26 14.28 6.48
CA TYR A 282 17.73 14.19 6.53
C TYR A 282 18.25 13.58 7.84
N SER A 283 17.44 13.60 8.89
CA SER A 283 17.75 12.98 10.18
C SER A 283 17.36 11.48 10.25
N ALA A 284 16.89 10.86 9.16
CA ALA A 284 16.28 9.53 9.20
C ALA A 284 17.16 8.43 9.81
N SER A 285 18.48 8.48 9.59
CA SER A 285 19.43 7.50 10.17
C SER A 285 19.76 7.74 11.66
N ALA A 286 19.49 8.96 12.17
CA ALA A 286 19.81 9.36 13.54
C ALA A 286 18.82 10.43 14.04
N MET A 287 17.56 10.06 14.12
CA MET A 287 16.46 10.96 14.49
C MET A 287 16.63 11.56 15.90
N ASN A 288 16.09 12.75 16.11
CA ASN A 288 15.86 13.26 17.43
C ASN A 288 14.51 12.73 17.94
N LEU A 289 14.54 11.58 18.60
CA LEU A 289 13.35 10.94 19.19
C LEU A 289 13.37 11.05 20.72
N VAL A 290 13.80 12.17 21.29
CA VAL A 290 13.87 12.39 22.75
C VAL A 290 12.55 12.11 23.45
N PRO A 291 11.36 12.53 22.98
CA PRO A 291 10.10 12.15 23.63
C PRO A 291 9.80 10.66 23.62
N MET A 292 10.35 9.89 22.65
CA MET A 292 10.15 8.45 22.50
C MET A 292 11.19 7.64 23.28
N VAL A 293 12.47 8.06 23.28
CA VAL A 293 13.58 7.24 23.85
C VAL A 293 14.39 7.94 24.92
N GLY A 294 14.24 9.26 25.10
CA GLY A 294 14.94 10.03 26.14
C GLY A 294 16.35 10.48 25.78
N VAL A 295 16.90 10.12 24.62
CA VAL A 295 18.26 10.49 24.20
C VAL A 295 18.31 10.93 22.74
N GLU A 296 19.36 11.71 22.39
CA GLU A 296 19.64 12.22 21.04
C GLU A 296 21.16 12.07 20.73
N PRO A 297 21.58 11.72 19.51
CA PRO A 297 20.74 11.21 18.41
C PRO A 297 20.23 9.80 18.69
N THR A 298 19.08 9.43 18.08
CA THR A 298 18.49 8.10 18.24
C THR A 298 18.74 7.28 16.98
N PRO A 299 19.66 6.30 16.99
CA PRO A 299 19.75 5.33 15.90
C PRO A 299 18.42 4.60 15.76
N THR A 300 17.78 4.76 14.61
CA THR A 300 16.44 4.28 14.32
C THR A 300 16.47 3.35 13.13
N GLN A 301 15.75 2.25 13.18
CA GLN A 301 15.52 1.35 12.05
C GLN A 301 14.04 1.38 11.68
N VAL A 302 13.76 1.58 10.40
CA VAL A 302 12.41 1.69 9.85
C VAL A 302 12.20 0.55 8.87
N ILE A 303 11.44 -0.47 9.28
CA ILE A 303 11.23 -1.68 8.49
C ILE A 303 9.88 -1.59 7.79
N HIS A 304 9.85 -1.93 6.51
CA HIS A 304 8.62 -2.01 5.74
C HIS A 304 8.57 -3.30 4.93
N GLY A 305 7.40 -3.93 4.89
CA GLY A 305 7.09 -5.06 4.04
C GLY A 305 5.67 -4.96 3.50
N ALA A 306 5.49 -5.37 2.25
CA ALA A 306 4.19 -5.43 1.63
C ALA A 306 4.11 -6.62 0.66
N LYS A 307 2.92 -7.20 0.55
CA LYS A 307 2.59 -8.22 -0.42
C LYS A 307 1.21 -7.95 -1.00
N LEU A 308 1.08 -8.15 -2.30
CA LEU A 308 -0.15 -7.98 -3.05
C LEU A 308 -0.23 -9.06 -4.12
N SER A 309 -1.32 -9.80 -4.16
CA SER A 309 -1.62 -10.74 -5.23
C SER A 309 -3.05 -10.55 -5.73
N ILE A 310 -3.28 -10.77 -7.01
CA ILE A 310 -4.62 -10.76 -7.60
C ILE A 310 -4.87 -11.99 -8.47
N ASP A 311 -6.10 -12.45 -8.41
CA ASP A 311 -6.66 -13.46 -9.29
C ASP A 311 -8.11 -13.12 -9.69
N GLU A 312 -8.85 -14.07 -10.26
CA GLU A 312 -10.24 -13.89 -10.71
C GLU A 312 -11.19 -13.49 -9.60
N LYS A 313 -10.86 -13.79 -8.35
CA LYS A 313 -11.73 -13.56 -7.19
C LYS A 313 -11.51 -12.22 -6.52
N GLY A 314 -10.29 -11.68 -6.64
CA GLY A 314 -9.94 -10.40 -6.03
C GLY A 314 -8.49 -10.28 -5.62
N VAL A 315 -8.28 -9.52 -4.57
CA VAL A 315 -7.01 -9.33 -3.86
C VAL A 315 -6.92 -10.40 -2.79
N GLU A 316 -5.89 -11.25 -2.82
CA GLU A 316 -5.69 -12.41 -1.95
C GLU A 316 -6.94 -13.32 -1.85
N ALA A 317 -7.19 -14.12 -2.88
CA ALA A 317 -8.47 -14.74 -3.16
C ALA A 317 -8.91 -15.89 -2.23
N GLY A 318 -10.12 -15.77 -1.72
CA GLY A 318 -10.99 -16.85 -1.23
C GLY A 318 -12.25 -16.97 -2.08
N ALA A 319 -12.72 -18.17 -2.36
CA ALA A 319 -13.75 -18.43 -3.35
C ALA A 319 -15.17 -18.07 -2.90
N TYR A 320 -15.86 -17.20 -3.67
CA TYR A 320 -17.33 -17.20 -3.76
C TYR A 320 -17.77 -16.59 -5.10
N THR A 321 -18.85 -17.17 -5.69
CA THR A 321 -19.48 -16.67 -6.92
C THR A 321 -20.75 -15.95 -6.54
N ILE A 322 -20.88 -14.67 -6.85
CA ILE A 322 -22.16 -13.94 -6.79
C ILE A 322 -22.50 -13.51 -8.21
N MET A 323 -23.62 -14.00 -8.72
CA MET A 323 -24.15 -13.58 -10.02
C MET A 323 -25.12 -12.42 -9.80
N ILE A 324 -24.73 -11.20 -10.17
CA ILE A 324 -25.62 -10.05 -10.20
C ILE A 324 -26.11 -9.89 -11.64
N ALA A 325 -27.38 -10.25 -11.87
CA ALA A 325 -28.03 -9.99 -13.14
C ALA A 325 -28.46 -8.51 -13.20
N CYS A 326 -27.77 -7.68 -13.98
CA CYS A 326 -28.25 -6.36 -14.34
C CYS A 326 -29.33 -6.49 -15.43
N ALA A 327 -30.60 -6.29 -15.06
CA ALA A 327 -31.71 -6.19 -16.00
C ALA A 327 -31.72 -4.76 -16.61
N GLY A 328 -30.98 -4.57 -17.69
CA GLY A 328 -31.04 -3.41 -18.54
C GLY A 328 -31.21 -3.84 -19.99
N CYS A 329 -32.13 -3.22 -20.72
CA CYS A 329 -32.23 -3.46 -22.15
C CYS A 329 -31.03 -2.79 -22.84
N PRO A 330 -30.14 -3.53 -23.52
CA PRO A 330 -29.00 -2.91 -24.19
C PRO A 330 -29.51 -1.94 -25.27
N PRO A 331 -28.81 -0.82 -25.53
CA PRO A 331 -29.13 0.05 -26.64
C PRO A 331 -29.00 -0.68 -27.97
N GLU A 332 -29.80 -0.31 -28.97
CA GLU A 332 -29.86 -0.98 -30.30
C GLU A 332 -28.51 -1.01 -31.05
N ASN A 333 -27.54 -0.13 -30.70
CA ASN A 333 -26.14 -0.14 -31.15
C ASN A 333 -25.25 0.30 -29.97
N PRO A 334 -24.75 -0.63 -29.13
CA PRO A 334 -23.77 -0.27 -28.12
C PRO A 334 -22.47 0.22 -28.81
N PRO A 335 -21.79 1.24 -28.27
CA PRO A 335 -20.46 1.61 -28.75
C PRO A 335 -19.52 0.39 -28.61
N GLU A 336 -18.59 0.24 -29.55
CA GLU A 336 -17.57 -0.80 -29.44
C GLU A 336 -16.76 -0.57 -28.16
N PRO A 337 -16.51 -1.60 -27.33
CA PRO A 337 -15.77 -1.46 -26.08
C PRO A 337 -14.33 -1.03 -26.39
N ARG A 338 -13.81 -0.11 -25.58
CA ARG A 338 -12.40 0.24 -25.61
C ARG A 338 -11.56 -0.92 -25.11
N LYS A 339 -10.51 -1.30 -25.85
CA LYS A 339 -9.63 -2.41 -25.42
C LYS A 339 -8.49 -1.88 -24.56
N ILE A 340 -8.35 -2.42 -23.34
CA ILE A 340 -7.22 -2.16 -22.45
C ILE A 340 -6.69 -3.51 -21.95
N THR A 341 -5.47 -3.84 -22.40
CA THR A 341 -4.80 -5.08 -21.99
C THR A 341 -3.47 -4.75 -21.33
N LEU A 342 -3.30 -5.16 -20.08
CA LEU A 342 -2.08 -4.94 -19.29
C LEU A 342 -1.00 -5.95 -19.71
N ASN A 343 -0.56 -5.88 -20.97
CA ASN A 343 0.35 -6.84 -21.60
C ASN A 343 1.82 -6.40 -21.63
N ARG A 344 2.17 -5.37 -20.88
CA ARG A 344 3.54 -4.83 -20.70
C ARG A 344 3.65 -4.23 -19.30
N PRO A 345 4.85 -3.83 -18.81
CA PRO A 345 4.98 -3.26 -17.46
C PRO A 345 3.94 -2.17 -17.15
N PHE A 346 3.31 -2.27 -15.99
CA PHE A 346 2.22 -1.40 -15.56
C PHE A 346 2.32 -1.09 -14.07
N TYR A 347 1.60 -0.06 -13.63
CA TYR A 347 1.51 0.32 -12.24
C TYR A 347 0.15 -0.03 -11.66
N VAL A 348 0.14 -0.28 -10.35
CA VAL A 348 -1.06 -0.63 -9.60
C VAL A 348 -1.15 0.18 -8.33
N ALA A 349 -2.38 0.46 -7.89
CA ALA A 349 -2.64 0.92 -6.54
C ALA A 349 -3.92 0.29 -6.00
N VAL A 350 -3.98 0.09 -4.69
CA VAL A 350 -5.22 -0.16 -3.98
C VAL A 350 -5.52 1.07 -3.14
N VAL A 351 -6.69 1.65 -3.32
CA VAL A 351 -7.13 2.81 -2.56
C VAL A 351 -8.32 2.45 -1.68
N SER A 352 -8.32 2.96 -0.46
CA SER A 352 -9.43 2.77 0.46
C SER A 352 -10.68 3.51 0.00
N ARG A 353 -11.82 3.22 0.60
CA ARG A 353 -13.07 3.97 0.42
C ARG A 353 -12.90 5.49 0.66
N THR A 354 -11.96 5.88 1.53
CA THR A 354 -11.65 7.28 1.81
C THR A 354 -10.65 7.89 0.85
N GLY A 355 -10.21 7.14 -0.16
CA GLY A 355 -9.24 7.56 -1.16
C GLY A 355 -7.77 7.48 -0.71
N ALA A 356 -7.46 6.84 0.43
CA ALA A 356 -6.09 6.66 0.88
C ALA A 356 -5.37 5.55 0.09
N PRO A 357 -4.13 5.75 -0.40
CA PRO A 357 -3.35 4.73 -1.08
C PRO A 357 -2.84 3.70 -0.08
N LEU A 358 -3.50 2.54 -0.03
CA LEU A 358 -3.15 1.42 0.81
C LEU A 358 -1.91 0.69 0.28
N PHE A 359 -1.88 0.45 -1.03
CA PHE A 359 -0.77 -0.15 -1.74
C PHE A 359 -0.47 0.61 -3.02
N VAL A 360 0.80 0.68 -3.38
CA VAL A 360 1.29 1.16 -4.68
C VAL A 360 2.36 0.18 -5.16
N GLY A 361 2.31 -0.22 -6.43
CA GLY A 361 3.23 -1.20 -6.97
C GLY A 361 3.53 -1.00 -8.45
N ARG A 362 4.55 -1.71 -8.90
CA ARG A 362 4.92 -1.87 -10.31
C ARG A 362 5.02 -3.36 -10.63
N VAL A 363 4.39 -3.76 -11.71
CA VAL A 363 4.42 -5.14 -12.23
C VAL A 363 5.18 -5.13 -13.54
N THR A 364 6.32 -5.79 -13.56
CA THR A 364 7.20 -5.89 -14.74
C THR A 364 7.23 -7.31 -15.30
N LEU A 365 6.84 -8.31 -14.47
CA LEU A 365 6.73 -9.72 -14.88
C LEU A 365 5.63 -10.39 -14.02
N PRO A 366 4.40 -10.53 -14.53
CA PRO A 366 3.29 -11.19 -13.82
C PRO A 366 3.49 -12.68 -13.62
#